data_8c1e659f33d5069ec78f0c770290519e
#
_entry.id   8c1e659f33d5069ec78f0c770290519e
#
_cell.length_a   1.000
_cell.length_b   1.000
_cell.length_c   1.000
_cell.angle_alpha   90.00
_cell.angle_beta   90.00
_cell.angle_gamma   90.00
#
_symmetry.space_group_name_H-M   'P 1'
#
loop_
_entity.id
_entity.type
_entity.pdbx_description
1 polymer ?
#
loop_
_entity_poly.entity_id
_entity_poly.type
_entity_poly.pdbx_seq_one_letter_code
_entity_poly.pdbx_strand_id
1 'polypeptide(L)'
;MDIYERIKHVRKDHLGLSQSKFGERLGVSRDMINNIENNRLARPDQKEPIYKLICKEFGISYKWLINGIGEMDADDSNEAQAIVDSIMTSNDDFAKSVIVAFAKLGEDEWKTVKKIVDEIKKSPD
;
A
#
# COMPACT_ATOMS: atom_id res chain seq x y z
N MET A 1 -7.03 -19.85 -0.85
CA MET A 1 -8.08 -18.79 -0.75
C MET A 1 -8.41 -18.23 -2.13
N ASP A 2 -9.69 -18.04 -2.42
CA ASP A 2 -10.08 -17.27 -3.58
C ASP A 2 -10.02 -15.77 -3.29
N ILE A 3 -10.30 -14.94 -4.29
CA ILE A 3 -10.21 -13.48 -4.15
C ILE A 3 -11.17 -12.94 -3.08
N TYR A 4 -12.35 -13.53 -2.96
CA TYR A 4 -13.36 -13.06 -1.99
C TYR A 4 -12.93 -13.36 -0.56
N GLU A 5 -12.32 -14.50 -0.35
CA GLU A 5 -11.74 -14.88 0.94
C GLU A 5 -10.55 -14.00 1.28
N ARG A 6 -9.71 -13.64 0.30
CA ARG A 6 -8.58 -12.74 0.52
C ARG A 6 -9.06 -11.34 0.92
N ILE A 7 -10.11 -10.82 0.29
CA ILE A 7 -10.70 -9.53 0.65
C ILE A 7 -11.20 -9.56 2.09
N LYS A 8 -11.92 -10.62 2.46
CA LYS A 8 -12.42 -10.79 3.83
C LYS A 8 -11.26 -10.90 4.83
N HIS A 9 -10.21 -11.61 4.46
CA HIS A 9 -9.00 -11.74 5.28
C HIS A 9 -8.34 -10.38 5.53
N VAL A 10 -8.20 -9.55 4.49
CA VAL A 10 -7.67 -8.20 4.62
C VAL A 10 -8.52 -7.39 5.60
N ARG A 11 -9.82 -7.38 5.40
CA ARG A 11 -10.73 -6.61 6.25
C ARG A 11 -10.72 -7.06 7.70
N LYS A 12 -10.95 -8.35 7.92
CA LYS A 12 -11.20 -8.90 9.24
C LYS A 12 -9.92 -9.21 10.02
N ASP A 13 -9.00 -9.93 9.39
CA ASP A 13 -7.82 -10.46 10.08
C ASP A 13 -6.64 -9.49 10.06
N HIS A 14 -6.42 -8.81 8.95
CA HIS A 14 -5.31 -7.87 8.81
C HIS A 14 -5.65 -6.49 9.40
N LEU A 15 -6.80 -5.94 9.04
CA LEU A 15 -7.20 -4.59 9.44
C LEU A 15 -8.09 -4.56 10.69
N GLY A 16 -8.77 -5.65 11.01
CA GLY A 16 -9.69 -5.70 12.14
C GLY A 16 -10.90 -4.80 12.00
N LEU A 17 -11.38 -4.59 10.77
CA LEU A 17 -12.49 -3.69 10.50
C LEU A 17 -13.80 -4.45 10.28
N SER A 18 -14.92 -3.84 10.71
CA SER A 18 -16.25 -4.33 10.34
C SER A 18 -16.52 -4.05 8.86
N GLN A 19 -17.51 -4.70 8.30
CA GLN A 19 -17.95 -4.41 6.93
C GLN A 19 -18.35 -2.95 6.75
N SER A 20 -19.02 -2.37 7.76
CA SER A 20 -19.42 -0.96 7.75
C SER A 20 -18.22 -0.02 7.71
N LYS A 21 -17.22 -0.27 8.56
CA LYS A 21 -16.01 0.56 8.61
C LYS A 21 -15.16 0.42 7.36
N PHE A 22 -15.04 -0.79 6.84
CA PHE A 22 -14.31 -1.07 5.61
C PHE A 22 -14.95 -0.34 4.43
N GLY A 23 -16.29 -0.42 4.32
CA GLY A 23 -17.05 0.28 3.30
C GLY A 23 -16.92 1.80 3.41
N GLU A 24 -16.97 2.32 4.63
CA GLU A 24 -16.79 3.74 4.90
C GLU A 24 -15.44 4.25 4.36
N ARG A 25 -14.37 3.49 4.61
CA ARG A 25 -13.04 3.81 4.12
C ARG A 25 -12.94 3.81 2.60
N LEU A 26 -13.70 2.94 1.96
CA LEU A 26 -13.71 2.81 0.50
C LEU A 26 -14.77 3.68 -0.18
N GLY A 27 -15.64 4.32 0.58
CA GLY A 27 -16.73 5.11 0.02
C GLY A 27 -17.88 4.29 -0.55
N VAL A 28 -18.06 3.07 -0.06
CA VAL A 28 -19.15 2.18 -0.49
C VAL A 28 -19.95 1.71 0.73
N SER A 29 -21.15 1.17 0.48
CA SER A 29 -22.04 0.73 1.55
C SER A 29 -21.56 -0.61 2.16
N ARG A 30 -22.03 -0.88 3.38
CA ARG A 30 -21.85 -2.18 4.03
C ARG A 30 -22.38 -3.30 3.14
N ASP A 31 -23.54 -3.11 2.52
CA ASP A 31 -24.15 -4.11 1.65
C ASP A 31 -23.27 -4.42 0.44
N MET A 32 -22.63 -3.41 -0.12
CA MET A 32 -21.67 -3.60 -1.20
C MET A 32 -20.50 -4.51 -0.75
N ILE A 33 -19.95 -4.25 0.44
CA ILE A 33 -18.87 -5.07 0.99
C ILE A 33 -19.34 -6.51 1.20
N ASN A 34 -20.53 -6.69 1.77
CA ASN A 34 -21.09 -8.01 1.97
C ASN A 34 -21.25 -8.76 0.64
N ASN A 35 -21.74 -8.08 -0.39
CA ASN A 35 -21.90 -8.66 -1.72
C ASN A 35 -20.56 -9.04 -2.35
N ILE A 36 -19.52 -8.22 -2.17
CA ILE A 36 -18.17 -8.52 -2.64
C ILE A 36 -17.65 -9.78 -1.97
N GLU A 37 -17.75 -9.86 -0.64
CA GLU A 37 -17.20 -10.99 0.12
C GLU A 37 -17.94 -12.31 -0.14
N ASN A 38 -19.18 -12.23 -0.59
CA ASN A 38 -20.00 -13.40 -0.91
C ASN A 38 -20.15 -13.65 -2.41
N ASN A 39 -19.36 -12.97 -3.24
CA ASN A 39 -19.40 -13.10 -4.70
C ASN A 39 -20.79 -12.84 -5.28
N ARG A 40 -21.44 -11.78 -4.82
CA ARG A 40 -22.79 -11.44 -5.24
C ARG A 40 -22.90 -10.12 -6.02
N LEU A 41 -21.76 -9.58 -6.50
CA LEU A 41 -21.81 -8.39 -7.33
C LEU A 41 -22.49 -8.72 -8.66
N ALA A 42 -23.56 -7.99 -8.95
CA ALA A 42 -24.36 -8.21 -10.15
C ALA A 42 -23.65 -7.74 -11.43
N ARG A 43 -22.72 -6.78 -11.29
CA ARG A 43 -22.05 -6.14 -12.44
C ARG A 43 -20.56 -6.44 -12.41
N PRO A 44 -20.06 -7.30 -13.32
CA PRO A 44 -18.62 -7.65 -13.35
C PRO A 44 -17.69 -6.45 -13.56
N ASP A 45 -18.16 -5.40 -14.26
CA ASP A 45 -17.40 -4.17 -14.50
C ASP A 45 -17.12 -3.37 -13.24
N GLN A 46 -17.82 -3.63 -12.13
CA GLN A 46 -17.59 -2.97 -10.85
C GLN A 46 -16.48 -3.64 -10.02
N LYS A 47 -16.12 -4.88 -10.35
CA LYS A 47 -15.18 -5.66 -9.53
C LYS A 47 -13.77 -5.09 -9.56
N GLU A 48 -13.23 -4.88 -10.75
CA GLU A 48 -11.84 -4.42 -10.89
C GLU A 48 -11.59 -3.06 -10.26
N PRO A 49 -12.44 -2.04 -10.46
CA PRO A 49 -12.25 -0.75 -9.79
C PRO A 49 -12.24 -0.87 -8.27
N ILE A 50 -13.10 -1.71 -7.70
CA ILE A 50 -13.16 -1.93 -6.25
C ILE A 50 -11.88 -2.61 -5.75
N TYR A 51 -11.38 -3.62 -6.46
CA TYR A 51 -10.15 -4.32 -6.09
C TYR A 51 -8.95 -3.35 -6.10
N LYS A 52 -8.86 -2.49 -7.10
CA LYS A 52 -7.81 -1.47 -7.18
C LYS A 52 -7.92 -0.47 -6.04
N LEU A 53 -9.14 -0.08 -5.69
CA LEU A 53 -9.39 0.85 -4.59
C LEU A 53 -8.97 0.25 -3.24
N ILE A 54 -9.26 -1.02 -3.00
CA ILE A 54 -8.83 -1.73 -1.79
C ILE A 54 -7.30 -1.72 -1.70
N CYS A 55 -6.63 -2.04 -2.80
CA CYS A 55 -5.17 -2.06 -2.84
C CYS A 55 -4.57 -0.69 -2.55
N LYS A 56 -5.13 0.35 -3.15
CA LYS A 56 -4.66 1.72 -2.97
C LYS A 56 -4.90 2.23 -1.55
N GLU A 57 -6.10 2.03 -1.02
CA GLU A 57 -6.48 2.55 0.30
C GLU A 57 -5.73 1.88 1.43
N PHE A 58 -5.48 0.59 1.34
CA PHE A 58 -4.95 -0.20 2.45
C PHE A 58 -3.52 -0.71 2.22
N GLY A 59 -2.88 -0.31 1.12
CA GLY A 59 -1.52 -0.74 0.84
C GLY A 59 -1.39 -2.23 0.57
N ILE A 60 -2.33 -2.81 -0.17
CA ILE A 60 -2.36 -4.24 -0.49
C ILE A 60 -1.84 -4.45 -1.91
N SER A 61 -1.04 -5.50 -2.10
CA SER A 61 -0.54 -5.88 -3.42
C SER A 61 -1.70 -6.36 -4.30
N TYR A 62 -1.86 -5.73 -5.47
CA TYR A 62 -2.87 -6.12 -6.44
C TYR A 62 -2.68 -7.56 -6.93
N LYS A 63 -1.42 -7.93 -7.20
CA LYS A 63 -1.07 -9.28 -7.63
C LYS A 63 -1.44 -10.32 -6.59
N TRP A 64 -1.19 -10.02 -5.31
CA TRP A 64 -1.59 -10.91 -4.23
C TRP A 64 -3.11 -11.01 -4.12
N LEU A 65 -3.81 -9.88 -4.19
CA LEU A 65 -5.27 -9.86 -4.04
C LEU A 65 -5.96 -10.65 -5.14
N ILE A 66 -5.54 -10.46 -6.39
CA ILE A 66 -6.16 -11.10 -7.56
C ILE A 66 -5.72 -12.56 -7.73
N ASN A 67 -4.43 -12.83 -7.57
CA ASN A 67 -3.84 -14.13 -7.93
C ASN A 67 -3.32 -14.92 -6.74
N GLY A 68 -3.22 -14.32 -5.57
CA GLY A 68 -2.65 -14.98 -4.39
C GLY A 68 -1.15 -15.19 -4.48
N ILE A 69 -0.46 -14.41 -5.31
CA ILE A 69 0.98 -14.54 -5.55
C ILE A 69 1.73 -13.42 -4.82
N GLY A 70 2.80 -13.78 -4.13
CA GLY A 70 3.68 -12.83 -3.46
C GLY A 70 3.17 -12.42 -2.08
N GLU A 71 3.66 -11.30 -1.58
CA GLU A 71 3.31 -10.77 -0.28
C GLU A 71 2.00 -10.00 -0.33
N MET A 72 1.24 -10.04 0.77
CA MET A 72 -0.02 -9.29 0.90
C MET A 72 0.20 -7.79 0.82
N ASP A 73 1.23 -7.28 1.50
CA ASP A 73 1.51 -5.85 1.52
C ASP A 73 2.07 -5.38 0.18
N ALA A 74 1.64 -4.19 -0.26
CA ALA A 74 2.14 -3.59 -1.48
C ALA A 74 3.63 -3.32 -1.38
N ASP A 75 4.35 -3.59 -2.48
CA ASP A 75 5.76 -3.26 -2.58
C ASP A 75 5.90 -1.78 -2.98
N ASP A 76 6.44 -0.98 -2.06
CA ASP A 76 6.65 0.46 -2.28
C ASP A 76 7.88 0.77 -3.13
N SER A 77 8.65 -0.24 -3.55
CA SER A 77 9.89 -0.03 -4.30
C SER A 77 9.67 0.74 -5.60
N ASN A 78 8.55 0.50 -6.29
CA ASN A 78 8.22 1.21 -7.53
C ASN A 78 7.96 2.70 -7.30
N GLU A 79 7.29 3.05 -6.20
CA GLU A 79 7.05 4.44 -5.83
C GLU A 79 8.37 5.14 -5.47
N ALA A 80 9.20 4.49 -4.68
CA ALA A 80 10.51 5.02 -4.30
C ALA A 80 11.37 5.24 -5.55
N GLN A 81 11.39 4.29 -6.48
CA GLN A 81 12.14 4.41 -7.73
C GLN A 81 11.65 5.58 -8.57
N ALA A 82 10.34 5.76 -8.68
CA ALA A 82 9.74 6.86 -9.43
C ALA A 82 10.14 8.24 -8.84
N ILE A 83 10.14 8.35 -7.50
CA ILE A 83 10.55 9.57 -6.81
C ILE A 83 12.03 9.85 -7.06
N VAL A 84 12.89 8.84 -6.92
CA VAL A 84 14.32 8.97 -7.18
C VAL A 84 14.57 9.41 -8.63
N ASP A 85 13.92 8.78 -9.60
CA ASP A 85 14.05 9.13 -11.02
C ASP A 85 13.60 10.57 -11.28
N SER A 86 12.52 11.00 -10.65
CA SER A 86 12.03 12.38 -10.76
C SER A 86 13.07 13.39 -10.26
N ILE A 87 13.70 13.12 -9.12
CA ILE A 87 14.75 13.98 -8.57
C ILE A 87 15.98 14.01 -9.48
N MET A 88 16.40 12.84 -9.96
CA MET A 88 17.62 12.72 -10.78
C MET A 88 17.46 13.35 -12.16
N THR A 89 16.23 13.50 -12.67
CA THR A 89 15.96 14.18 -13.94
C THR A 89 15.59 15.65 -13.75
N SER A 90 15.48 16.12 -12.51
CA SER A 90 15.19 17.52 -12.20
C SER A 90 16.42 18.40 -12.38
N ASN A 91 16.23 19.72 -12.26
CA ASN A 91 17.33 20.69 -12.28
C ASN A 91 17.85 21.03 -10.88
N ASP A 92 17.41 20.30 -9.86
CA ASP A 92 17.82 20.54 -8.48
C ASP A 92 19.10 19.77 -8.16
N ASP A 93 20.24 20.43 -8.33
CA ASP A 93 21.55 19.82 -8.10
C ASP A 93 21.76 19.45 -6.62
N PHE A 94 21.18 20.21 -5.71
CA PHE A 94 21.27 19.89 -4.28
C PHE A 94 20.54 18.59 -3.96
N ALA A 95 19.30 18.45 -4.44
CA ALA A 95 18.53 17.22 -4.24
C ALA A 95 19.25 15.99 -4.84
N LYS A 96 19.83 16.16 -6.04
CA LYS A 96 20.63 15.09 -6.66
C LYS A 96 21.83 14.70 -5.80
N SER A 97 22.54 15.70 -5.24
CA SER A 97 23.71 15.42 -4.41
C SER A 97 23.33 14.71 -3.12
N VAL A 98 22.17 15.02 -2.55
CA VAL A 98 21.65 14.30 -1.36
C VAL A 98 21.41 12.83 -1.70
N ILE A 99 20.75 12.54 -2.82
CA ILE A 99 20.49 11.15 -3.25
C ILE A 99 21.81 10.40 -3.45
N VAL A 100 22.78 11.00 -4.12
CA VAL A 100 24.09 10.38 -4.34
C VAL A 100 24.80 10.12 -3.01
N ALA A 101 24.77 11.08 -2.10
CA ALA A 101 25.40 10.94 -0.79
C ALA A 101 24.79 9.76 0.00
N PHE A 102 23.46 9.66 0.03
CA PHE A 102 22.79 8.54 0.70
C PHE A 102 23.08 7.20 0.04
N ALA A 103 23.17 7.18 -1.31
CA ALA A 103 23.50 5.95 -2.03
C ALA A 103 24.90 5.41 -1.71
N LYS A 104 25.81 6.28 -1.24
CA LYS A 104 27.18 5.90 -0.88
C LYS A 104 27.34 5.46 0.57
N LEU A 105 26.28 5.55 1.38
CA LEU A 105 26.34 5.18 2.79
C LEU A 105 26.61 3.69 2.94
N GLY A 106 27.48 3.35 3.90
CA GLY A 106 27.74 1.98 4.29
C GLY A 106 26.65 1.44 5.23
N GLU A 107 26.74 0.16 5.54
CA GLU A 107 25.74 -0.53 6.35
C GLU A 107 25.56 0.12 7.73
N ASP A 108 26.67 0.46 8.40
CA ASP A 108 26.62 1.08 9.73
C ASP A 108 26.01 2.48 9.68
N GLU A 109 26.30 3.22 8.64
CA GLU A 109 25.75 4.56 8.44
C GLU A 109 24.25 4.50 8.19
N TRP A 110 23.77 3.50 7.45
CA TRP A 110 22.34 3.26 7.24
C TRP A 110 21.61 2.94 8.55
N LYS A 111 22.26 2.22 9.47
CA LYS A 111 21.70 1.95 10.80
C LYS A 111 21.50 3.25 11.58
N THR A 112 22.43 4.19 11.48
CA THR A 112 22.31 5.51 12.10
C THR A 112 21.14 6.30 11.48
N VAL A 113 21.00 6.29 10.17
CA VAL A 113 19.88 6.95 9.47
C VAL A 113 18.55 6.36 9.94
N LYS A 114 18.47 5.03 10.03
CA LYS A 114 17.27 4.35 10.51
C LYS A 114 16.87 4.82 11.90
N LYS A 115 17.84 4.95 12.80
CA LYS A 115 17.62 5.42 14.17
C LYS A 115 17.04 6.83 14.17
N ILE A 116 17.60 7.72 13.36
CA ILE A 116 17.12 9.10 13.23
C ILE A 116 15.69 9.15 12.72
N VAL A 117 15.39 8.37 11.67
CA VAL A 117 14.05 8.31 11.08
C VAL A 117 13.03 7.77 12.09
N ASP A 118 13.41 6.71 12.82
CA ASP A 118 12.53 6.12 13.85
C ASP A 118 12.21 7.13 14.95
N GLU A 119 13.18 7.96 15.37
CA GLU A 119 12.95 9.00 16.35
C GLU A 119 12.02 10.10 15.83
N ILE A 120 12.16 10.49 14.58
CA ILE A 120 11.27 11.47 13.96
C ILE A 120 9.83 10.94 13.93
N LYS A 121 9.65 9.66 13.60
CA LYS A 121 8.32 9.02 13.57
C LYS A 121 7.68 8.92 14.94
N LYS A 122 8.46 8.83 16.01
CA LYS A 122 7.96 8.74 17.39
C LYS A 122 7.67 10.10 18.00
N SER A 123 8.13 11.16 17.38
CA SER A 123 7.98 12.51 17.92
C SER A 123 6.50 12.92 17.93
N PRO A 124 5.90 13.18 19.10
CA PRO A 124 4.53 13.70 19.12
C PRO A 124 4.54 15.15 18.66
N ASP A 125 3.59 15.52 17.92
CA ASP A 125 3.42 16.90 17.44
C ASP A 125 2.90 17.82 18.52
#